data_48ce38bc5caa5fd61cd601154a0977ec
#
_entry.id   48ce38bc5caa5fd61cd601154a0977ec
#
_cell.length_a   1.000
_cell.length_b   1.000
_cell.length_c   1.000
_cell.angle_alpha   90.00
_cell.angle_beta   90.00
_cell.angle_gamma   90.00
#
_symmetry.space_group_name_H-M   'P 1'
#
loop_
_entity.id
_entity.type
_entity.pdbx_description
1 polymer ?
#
loop_
_entity_poly.entity_id
_entity_poly.type
_entity_poly.pdbx_seq_one_letter_code
_entity_poly.pdbx_strand_id
1 'polypeptide(L)'
;FFTGSSISLVMPFIPVYVEQLGTPKDQIELFSGLAISVTAFASAIVAPIWGNLADRKGRKIMMIRAAAGMTFTMGSLAFVPNVYWLLIMRFLNGILSGYIPNATAMIASQAPKEKSGWALGTLSTGAIAGNLIGPSMGGALAQWFGMENVFLITGGLLLITTMLTIFLVKEDFHPIEKKDLIS
;
A
#
# COMPACT_ATOMS: atom_id res chain seq x y z
N PHE A 1 -0.33 8.58 7.02
CA PHE A 1 0.31 7.91 8.16
C PHE A 1 -0.01 6.41 8.16
N PHE A 2 -1.24 5.98 8.37
CA PHE A 2 -1.62 4.56 8.48
C PHE A 2 -1.14 3.69 7.31
N THR A 3 -1.25 4.17 6.08
CA THR A 3 -0.77 3.43 4.90
C THR A 3 0.74 3.26 4.90
N GLY A 4 1.48 4.33 5.24
CA GLY A 4 2.94 4.29 5.35
C GLY A 4 3.39 3.34 6.46
N SER A 5 2.77 3.44 7.65
CA SER A 5 3.03 2.52 8.76
C SER A 5 2.75 1.07 8.37
N SER A 6 1.62 0.79 7.72
CA SER A 6 1.24 -0.57 7.32
C SER A 6 2.23 -1.22 6.35
N ILE A 7 2.73 -0.47 5.38
CA ILE A 7 3.75 -0.98 4.45
C ILE A 7 5.07 -1.24 5.18
N SER A 8 5.50 -0.29 5.99
CA SER A 8 6.80 -0.32 6.66
C SER A 8 6.86 -1.31 7.83
N LEU A 9 5.71 -1.58 8.46
CA LEU A 9 5.56 -2.50 9.58
C LEU A 9 5.94 -3.94 9.20
N VAL A 10 5.68 -4.35 7.97
CA VAL A 10 5.87 -5.71 7.47
C VAL A 10 7.22 -5.90 6.77
N MET A 11 7.72 -4.87 6.08
CA MET A 11 8.88 -4.97 5.18
C MET A 11 10.13 -5.61 5.83
N PRO A 12 10.59 -5.20 7.03
CA PRO A 12 11.80 -5.75 7.64
C PRO A 12 11.66 -7.21 8.09
N PHE A 13 10.41 -7.68 8.23
CA PHE A 13 10.11 -9.00 8.77
C PHE A 13 9.82 -10.05 7.70
N ILE A 14 9.85 -9.68 6.40
CA ILE A 14 9.68 -10.63 5.30
C ILE A 14 10.66 -11.79 5.37
N PRO A 15 11.98 -11.58 5.62
CA PRO A 15 12.92 -12.69 5.73
C PRO A 15 12.58 -13.65 6.88
N VAL A 16 12.20 -13.12 8.03
CA VAL A 16 11.80 -13.93 9.19
C VAL A 16 10.56 -14.75 8.88
N TYR A 17 9.60 -14.16 8.18
CA TYR A 17 8.39 -14.86 7.78
C TYR A 17 8.64 -15.93 6.71
N VAL A 18 9.53 -15.67 5.75
CA VAL A 18 9.97 -16.65 4.75
C VAL A 18 10.64 -17.85 5.43
N GLU A 19 11.44 -17.64 6.48
CA GLU A 19 12.03 -18.71 7.28
C GLU A 19 10.95 -19.52 8.00
N GLN A 20 9.96 -18.88 8.62
CA GLN A 20 8.85 -19.55 9.31
C GLN A 20 7.98 -20.39 8.37
N LEU A 21 7.92 -20.04 7.09
CA LEU A 21 7.21 -20.81 6.05
C LEU A 21 7.98 -22.07 5.60
N GLY A 22 9.09 -22.42 6.27
CA GLY A 22 9.85 -23.64 6.00
C GLY A 22 10.82 -23.54 4.82
N THR A 23 11.17 -22.33 4.40
CA THR A 23 12.14 -22.11 3.30
C THR A 23 13.56 -22.50 3.79
N PRO A 24 14.34 -23.26 2.99
CA PRO A 24 15.74 -23.55 3.31
C PRO A 24 16.56 -22.29 3.53
N LYS A 25 17.49 -22.32 4.51
CA LYS A 25 18.26 -21.15 4.94
C LYS A 25 19.07 -20.48 3.80
N ASP A 26 19.57 -21.27 2.88
CA ASP A 26 20.27 -20.81 1.68
C ASP A 26 19.41 -20.06 0.67
N GLN A 27 18.08 -20.17 0.79
CA GLN A 27 17.11 -19.55 -0.13
C GLN A 27 16.30 -18.42 0.50
N ILE A 28 16.43 -18.17 1.78
CA ILE A 28 15.65 -17.12 2.49
C ILE A 28 15.89 -15.74 1.87
N GLU A 29 17.14 -15.39 1.60
CA GLU A 29 17.48 -14.08 1.02
C GLU A 29 16.90 -13.95 -0.39
N LEU A 30 16.97 -15.01 -1.20
CA LEU A 30 16.42 -15.05 -2.55
C LEU A 30 14.90 -14.83 -2.54
N PHE A 31 14.16 -15.60 -1.76
CA PHE A 31 12.70 -15.49 -1.70
C PHE A 31 12.23 -14.18 -1.06
N SER A 32 12.97 -13.66 -0.10
CA SER A 32 12.70 -12.34 0.50
C SER A 32 12.89 -11.22 -0.52
N GLY A 33 13.98 -11.26 -1.27
CA GLY A 33 14.24 -10.34 -2.38
C GLY A 33 13.18 -10.44 -3.47
N LEU A 34 12.79 -11.66 -3.85
CA LEU A 34 11.71 -11.89 -4.81
C LEU A 34 10.37 -11.35 -4.33
N ALA A 35 10.02 -11.52 -3.05
CA ALA A 35 8.77 -11.03 -2.49
C ALA A 35 8.65 -9.50 -2.55
N ILE A 36 9.76 -8.79 -2.37
CA ILE A 36 9.82 -7.34 -2.51
C ILE A 36 9.79 -6.94 -3.99
N SER A 37 10.64 -7.57 -4.81
CA SER A 37 10.80 -7.23 -6.22
C SER A 37 9.53 -7.49 -7.02
N VAL A 38 8.85 -8.61 -6.77
CA VAL A 38 7.62 -8.97 -7.48
C VAL A 38 6.49 -7.98 -7.19
N THR A 39 6.43 -7.46 -5.97
CA THR A 39 5.46 -6.42 -5.60
C THR A 39 5.74 -5.11 -6.34
N ALA A 40 7.00 -4.67 -6.37
CA ALA A 40 7.42 -3.45 -7.06
C ALA A 40 7.22 -3.58 -8.58
N PHE A 41 7.58 -4.70 -9.16
CA PHE A 41 7.43 -4.98 -10.59
C PHE A 41 5.95 -4.99 -11.02
N ALA A 42 5.10 -5.69 -10.28
CA ALA A 42 3.66 -5.70 -10.54
C ALA A 42 3.07 -4.29 -10.45
N SER A 43 3.45 -3.52 -9.42
CA SER A 43 3.00 -2.15 -9.24
C SER A 43 3.44 -1.24 -10.40
N ALA A 44 4.68 -1.38 -10.88
CA ALA A 44 5.21 -0.59 -11.99
C ALA A 44 4.44 -0.86 -13.30
N ILE A 45 4.12 -2.12 -13.59
CA ILE A 45 3.36 -2.49 -14.80
C ILE A 45 1.95 -1.90 -14.78
N VAL A 46 1.26 -1.96 -13.64
CA VAL A 46 -0.14 -1.53 -13.56
C VAL A 46 -0.31 -0.04 -13.25
N ALA A 47 0.75 0.66 -12.83
CA ALA A 47 0.70 2.07 -12.46
C ALA A 47 0.08 2.97 -13.56
N PRO A 48 0.47 2.86 -14.85
CA PRO A 48 -0.13 3.67 -15.90
C PRO A 48 -1.61 3.33 -16.14
N ILE A 49 -2.01 2.07 -15.94
CA ILE A 49 -3.40 1.62 -16.09
C ILE A 49 -4.26 2.27 -15.00
N TRP A 50 -3.79 2.18 -13.74
CA TRP A 50 -4.50 2.78 -12.62
C TRP A 50 -4.48 4.31 -12.64
N GLY A 51 -3.40 4.93 -13.13
CA GLY A 51 -3.33 6.37 -13.35
C GLY A 51 -4.40 6.85 -14.33
N ASN A 52 -4.49 6.23 -15.50
CA ASN A 52 -5.50 6.54 -16.51
C ASN A 52 -6.94 6.33 -15.98
N LEU A 53 -7.13 5.26 -15.22
CA LEU A 53 -8.45 4.98 -14.63
C LEU A 53 -8.81 6.00 -13.54
N ALA A 54 -7.82 6.47 -12.76
CA ALA A 54 -8.00 7.51 -11.76
C ALA A 54 -8.44 8.85 -12.39
N ASP A 55 -7.85 9.20 -13.52
CA ASP A 55 -8.20 10.41 -14.27
C ASP A 55 -9.62 10.35 -14.86
N ARG A 56 -10.12 9.14 -15.14
CA ARG A 56 -11.46 8.93 -15.70
C ARG A 56 -12.56 8.71 -14.67
N LYS A 57 -12.25 8.04 -13.56
CA LYS A 57 -13.25 7.62 -12.55
C LYS A 57 -13.12 8.33 -11.21
N GLY A 58 -12.11 9.16 -11.06
CA GLY A 58 -11.82 9.86 -9.82
C GLY A 58 -10.75 9.16 -8.96
N ARG A 59 -9.96 9.97 -8.28
CA ARG A 59 -8.83 9.50 -7.46
C ARG A 59 -9.28 8.90 -6.14
N LYS A 60 -10.38 9.40 -5.56
CA LYS A 60 -10.98 8.83 -4.34
C LYS A 60 -11.35 7.36 -4.54
N ILE A 61 -12.02 7.02 -5.64
CA ILE A 61 -12.41 5.64 -5.95
C ILE A 61 -11.18 4.74 -6.07
N MET A 62 -10.11 5.24 -6.71
CA MET A 62 -8.86 4.51 -6.83
C MET A 62 -8.13 4.34 -5.49
N MET A 63 -8.21 5.33 -4.59
CA MET A 63 -7.70 5.20 -3.22
C MET A 63 -8.46 4.13 -2.42
N ILE A 64 -9.80 4.13 -2.49
CA ILE A 64 -10.64 3.12 -1.83
C ILE A 64 -10.31 1.72 -2.36
N ARG A 65 -10.23 1.56 -3.69
CA ARG A 65 -9.84 0.30 -4.32
C ARG A 65 -8.46 -0.16 -3.83
N ALA A 66 -7.47 0.74 -3.84
CA ALA A 66 -6.12 0.39 -3.42
C ALA A 66 -6.08 -0.01 -1.93
N ALA A 67 -6.70 0.76 -1.04
CA ALA A 67 -6.74 0.46 0.39
C ALA A 67 -7.48 -0.87 0.66
N ALA A 68 -8.63 -1.10 0.04
CA ALA A 68 -9.39 -2.35 0.19
C ALA A 68 -8.61 -3.56 -0.36
N GLY A 69 -7.99 -3.43 -1.52
CA GLY A 69 -7.15 -4.47 -2.10
C GLY A 69 -5.94 -4.80 -1.24
N MET A 70 -5.27 -3.79 -0.70
CA MET A 70 -4.15 -3.97 0.23
C MET A 70 -4.62 -4.58 1.56
N THR A 71 -5.79 -4.23 2.07
CA THR A 71 -6.41 -4.86 3.25
C THR A 71 -6.57 -6.35 3.03
N PHE A 72 -7.16 -6.74 1.91
CA PHE A 72 -7.36 -8.14 1.57
C PHE A 72 -6.03 -8.90 1.44
N THR A 73 -5.09 -8.38 0.66
CA THR A 73 -3.81 -9.08 0.42
C THR A 73 -2.96 -9.16 1.68
N MET A 74 -2.89 -8.11 2.50
CA MET A 74 -2.14 -8.13 3.75
C MET A 74 -2.78 -9.04 4.80
N GLY A 75 -4.11 -9.01 4.94
CA GLY A 75 -4.81 -9.94 5.83
C GLY A 75 -4.64 -11.40 5.41
N SER A 76 -4.66 -11.68 4.10
CA SER A 76 -4.45 -13.03 3.56
C SER A 76 -3.03 -13.57 3.78
N LEU A 77 -2.03 -12.70 3.92
CA LEU A 77 -0.65 -13.11 4.24
C LEU A 77 -0.54 -13.87 5.57
N ALA A 78 -1.44 -13.62 6.53
CA ALA A 78 -1.48 -14.36 7.78
C ALA A 78 -1.80 -15.85 7.62
N PHE A 79 -2.39 -16.25 6.49
CA PHE A 79 -2.90 -17.60 6.26
C PHE A 79 -2.18 -18.33 5.13
N VAL A 80 -1.08 -17.79 4.63
CA VAL A 80 -0.34 -18.44 3.53
C VAL A 80 0.39 -19.70 4.02
N PRO A 81 0.23 -20.84 3.31
CA PRO A 81 0.82 -22.11 3.75
C PRO A 81 2.30 -22.29 3.40
N ASN A 82 2.82 -21.52 2.47
CA ASN A 82 4.20 -21.63 1.98
C ASN A 82 4.66 -20.36 1.25
N VAL A 83 5.96 -20.31 0.93
CA VAL A 83 6.61 -19.15 0.29
C VAL A 83 6.06 -18.84 -1.11
N TYR A 84 5.57 -19.80 -1.85
CA TYR A 84 5.01 -19.56 -3.20
C TYR A 84 3.68 -18.81 -3.11
N TRP A 85 2.83 -19.13 -2.16
CA TRP A 85 1.62 -18.39 -1.88
C TRP A 85 1.91 -16.97 -1.38
N LEU A 86 2.98 -16.81 -0.59
CA LEU A 86 3.48 -15.50 -0.21
C LEU A 86 3.83 -14.65 -1.45
N LEU A 87 4.56 -15.21 -2.42
CA LEU A 87 4.89 -14.51 -3.66
C LEU A 87 3.65 -14.14 -4.48
N ILE A 88 2.65 -15.01 -4.56
CA ILE A 88 1.37 -14.74 -5.24
C ILE A 88 0.65 -13.58 -4.56
N MET A 89 0.53 -13.59 -3.23
CA MET A 89 -0.11 -12.50 -2.49
C MET A 89 0.66 -11.18 -2.60
N ARG A 90 1.98 -11.23 -2.65
CA ARG A 90 2.84 -10.08 -2.89
C ARG A 90 2.66 -9.51 -4.30
N PHE A 91 2.54 -10.36 -5.31
CA PHE A 91 2.23 -9.96 -6.67
C PHE A 91 0.85 -9.26 -6.75
N LEU A 92 -0.17 -9.87 -6.16
CA LEU A 92 -1.51 -9.28 -6.08
C LEU A 92 -1.51 -7.96 -5.31
N ASN A 93 -0.74 -7.86 -4.22
CA ASN A 93 -0.56 -6.62 -3.49
C ASN A 93 0.03 -5.51 -4.37
N GLY A 94 1.02 -5.83 -5.20
CA GLY A 94 1.58 -4.91 -6.18
C GLY A 94 0.53 -4.41 -7.18
N ILE A 95 -0.27 -5.32 -7.75
CA ILE A 95 -1.35 -4.96 -8.68
C ILE A 95 -2.38 -4.05 -8.01
N LEU A 96 -2.76 -4.34 -6.77
CA LEU A 96 -3.81 -3.64 -6.05
C LEU A 96 -3.32 -2.38 -5.32
N SER A 97 -2.03 -2.11 -5.28
CA SER A 97 -1.42 -0.95 -4.62
C SER A 97 -1.75 0.39 -5.33
N GLY A 98 -1.20 1.49 -4.83
CA GLY A 98 -1.31 2.80 -5.47
C GLY A 98 -2.07 3.84 -4.64
N TYR A 99 -2.29 3.62 -3.34
CA TYR A 99 -2.96 4.57 -2.46
C TYR A 99 -2.22 5.92 -2.37
N ILE A 100 -0.93 5.89 -2.04
CA ILE A 100 -0.12 7.11 -1.85
C ILE A 100 -0.01 7.95 -3.13
N PRO A 101 0.32 7.40 -4.31
CA PRO A 101 0.32 8.16 -5.55
C PRO A 101 -1.02 8.83 -5.86
N ASN A 102 -2.15 8.13 -5.67
CA ASN A 102 -3.47 8.70 -5.88
C ASN A 102 -3.80 9.81 -4.88
N ALA A 103 -3.44 9.65 -3.60
CA ALA A 103 -3.61 10.69 -2.59
C ALA A 103 -2.78 11.94 -2.93
N THR A 104 -1.52 11.76 -3.32
CA THR A 104 -0.63 12.85 -3.73
C THR A 104 -1.19 13.60 -4.93
N ALA A 105 -1.62 12.87 -5.95
CA ALA A 105 -2.17 13.48 -7.15
C ALA A 105 -3.51 14.17 -6.91
N MET A 106 -4.36 13.63 -6.02
CA MET A 106 -5.62 14.27 -5.62
C MET A 106 -5.36 15.60 -4.91
N ILE A 107 -4.43 15.64 -3.95
CA ILE A 107 -4.06 16.87 -3.25
C ILE A 107 -3.46 17.87 -4.23
N ALA A 108 -2.57 17.44 -5.12
CA ALA A 108 -1.96 18.32 -6.12
C ALA A 108 -2.97 18.96 -7.05
N SER A 109 -4.07 18.26 -7.40
CA SER A 109 -5.11 18.76 -8.28
C SER A 109 -6.18 19.62 -7.60
N GLN A 110 -6.45 19.40 -6.33
CA GLN A 110 -7.56 20.05 -5.61
C GLN A 110 -7.15 21.11 -4.61
N ALA A 111 -5.89 21.08 -4.13
CA ALA A 111 -5.42 22.09 -3.19
C ALA A 111 -5.22 23.44 -3.90
N PRO A 112 -5.65 24.56 -3.28
CA PRO A 112 -5.33 25.90 -3.78
C PRO A 112 -3.82 26.06 -3.94
N LYS A 113 -3.38 26.75 -5.00
CA LYS A 113 -1.93 26.91 -5.34
C LYS A 113 -1.10 27.38 -4.16
N GLU A 114 -1.64 28.31 -3.36
CA GLU A 114 -0.97 28.89 -2.20
C GLU A 114 -0.79 27.88 -1.04
N LYS A 115 -1.61 26.83 -0.97
CA LYS A 115 -1.62 25.82 0.11
C LYS A 115 -1.15 24.44 -0.37
N SER A 116 -0.91 24.26 -1.66
CA SER A 116 -0.53 22.97 -2.25
C SER A 116 0.75 22.41 -1.64
N GLY A 117 1.79 23.26 -1.48
CA GLY A 117 3.05 22.85 -0.86
C GLY A 117 2.86 22.40 0.59
N TRP A 118 2.07 23.12 1.39
CA TRP A 118 1.78 22.73 2.77
C TRP A 118 1.00 21.39 2.84
N ALA A 119 0.01 21.23 2.00
CA ALA A 119 -0.82 20.02 1.98
C ALA A 119 0.00 18.78 1.56
N LEU A 120 0.81 18.90 0.52
CA LEU A 120 1.72 17.82 0.06
C LEU A 120 2.81 17.54 1.09
N GLY A 121 3.36 18.57 1.74
CA GLY A 121 4.31 18.45 2.84
C GLY A 121 3.71 17.66 4.01
N THR A 122 2.50 17.98 4.41
CA THR A 122 1.77 17.28 5.49
C THR A 122 1.52 15.82 5.13
N LEU A 123 1.10 15.52 3.89
CA LEU A 123 0.93 14.15 3.42
C LEU A 123 2.25 13.37 3.48
N SER A 124 3.34 13.97 2.97
CA SER A 124 4.67 13.36 2.97
C SER A 124 5.20 13.14 4.38
N THR A 125 5.04 14.10 5.27
CA THR A 125 5.42 13.97 6.69
C THR A 125 4.67 12.81 7.34
N GLY A 126 3.36 12.68 7.09
CA GLY A 126 2.57 11.56 7.58
C GLY A 126 3.06 10.21 7.05
N ALA A 127 3.43 10.13 5.78
CA ALA A 127 3.97 8.91 5.18
C ALA A 127 5.36 8.57 5.77
N ILE A 128 6.25 9.55 5.89
CA ILE A 128 7.60 9.37 6.44
C ILE A 128 7.53 8.96 7.92
N ALA A 129 6.69 9.62 8.72
CA ALA A 129 6.49 9.27 10.12
C ALA A 129 5.98 7.83 10.26
N GLY A 130 5.03 7.41 9.40
CA GLY A 130 4.56 6.03 9.35
C GLY A 130 5.68 5.04 9.00
N ASN A 131 6.51 5.38 8.02
CA ASN A 131 7.65 4.55 7.61
C ASN A 131 8.73 4.46 8.69
N LEU A 132 8.92 5.49 9.49
CA LEU A 132 9.91 5.51 10.57
C LEU A 132 9.44 4.70 11.80
N ILE A 133 8.17 4.83 12.16
CA ILE A 133 7.60 4.17 13.34
C ILE A 133 7.23 2.71 13.03
N GLY A 134 6.84 2.41 11.79
CA GLY A 134 6.37 1.09 11.36
C GLY A 134 7.29 -0.06 11.77
N PRO A 135 8.60 -0.05 11.44
CA PRO A 135 9.50 -1.15 11.79
C PRO A 135 9.60 -1.43 13.29
N SER A 136 9.67 -0.36 14.10
CA SER A 136 9.75 -0.49 15.56
C SER A 136 8.46 -1.09 16.15
N MET A 137 7.30 -0.61 15.67
CA MET A 137 6.00 -1.18 16.05
C MET A 137 5.88 -2.63 15.57
N GLY A 138 6.30 -2.92 14.34
CA GLY A 138 6.25 -4.26 13.78
C GLY A 138 7.08 -5.26 14.58
N GLY A 139 8.28 -4.87 15.02
CA GLY A 139 9.13 -5.68 15.88
C GLY A 139 8.49 -5.99 17.22
N ALA A 140 7.94 -4.99 17.89
CA ALA A 140 7.25 -5.17 19.17
C ALA A 140 6.01 -6.08 19.01
N LEU A 141 5.20 -5.83 17.99
CA LEU A 141 4.00 -6.64 17.71
C LEU A 141 4.37 -8.08 17.35
N ALA A 142 5.43 -8.30 16.57
CA ALA A 142 5.90 -9.65 16.21
C ALA A 142 6.38 -10.44 17.42
N GLN A 143 7.04 -9.77 18.38
CA GLN A 143 7.49 -10.41 19.63
C GLN A 143 6.33 -10.79 20.55
N TRP A 144 5.29 -9.96 20.64
CA TRP A 144 4.17 -10.19 21.56
C TRP A 144 3.08 -11.10 20.98
N PHE A 145 2.81 -10.97 19.69
CA PHE A 145 1.66 -11.61 19.04
C PHE A 145 2.02 -12.61 17.95
N GLY A 146 3.30 -12.67 17.55
CA GLY A 146 3.72 -13.50 16.41
C GLY A 146 3.49 -12.83 15.06
N MET A 147 4.20 -13.32 14.03
CA MET A 147 4.23 -12.71 12.69
C MET A 147 2.87 -12.74 11.97
N GLU A 148 2.10 -13.81 12.14
CA GLU A 148 0.77 -13.94 11.51
C GLU A 148 -0.17 -12.82 11.97
N ASN A 149 -0.16 -12.51 13.27
CA ASN A 149 -0.97 -11.44 13.83
C ASN A 149 -0.50 -10.03 13.39
N VAL A 150 0.79 -9.86 13.09
CA VAL A 150 1.29 -8.61 12.50
C VAL A 150 0.64 -8.33 11.14
N PHE A 151 0.46 -9.35 10.30
CA PHE A 151 -0.25 -9.20 9.03
C PHE A 151 -1.74 -8.88 9.23
N LEU A 152 -2.40 -9.51 10.21
CA LEU A 152 -3.80 -9.21 10.53
C LEU A 152 -3.97 -7.78 11.06
N ILE A 153 -3.09 -7.33 11.95
CA ILE A 153 -3.08 -5.96 12.47
C ILE A 153 -2.85 -4.97 11.32
N THR A 154 -1.91 -5.27 10.42
CA THR A 154 -1.64 -4.45 9.22
C THR A 154 -2.86 -4.37 8.31
N GLY A 155 -3.52 -5.51 8.07
CA GLY A 155 -4.79 -5.56 7.34
C GLY A 155 -5.88 -4.72 8.02
N GLY A 156 -5.99 -4.80 9.34
CA GLY A 156 -6.91 -3.99 10.15
C GLY A 156 -6.65 -2.49 10.03
N LEU A 157 -5.39 -2.04 10.09
CA LEU A 157 -5.01 -0.64 9.89
C LEU A 157 -5.38 -0.15 8.48
N LEU A 158 -5.19 -0.99 7.47
CA LEU A 158 -5.58 -0.68 6.10
C LEU A 158 -7.11 -0.66 5.92
N LEU A 159 -7.84 -1.51 6.65
CA LEU A 159 -9.29 -1.46 6.70
C LEU A 159 -9.78 -0.14 7.30
N ILE A 160 -9.18 0.30 8.40
CA ILE A 160 -9.45 1.61 8.99
C ILE A 160 -9.16 2.72 7.97
N THR A 161 -8.02 2.65 7.27
CA THR A 161 -7.69 3.60 6.20
C THR A 161 -8.75 3.61 5.10
N THR A 162 -9.26 2.44 4.71
CA THR A 162 -10.35 2.31 3.72
C THR A 162 -11.60 3.02 4.21
N MET A 163 -12.02 2.78 5.44
CA MET A 163 -13.19 3.42 6.05
C MET A 163 -13.03 4.94 6.15
N LEU A 164 -11.88 5.39 6.64
CA LEU A 164 -11.59 6.83 6.71
C LEU A 164 -11.61 7.48 5.32
N THR A 165 -11.10 6.79 4.30
CA THR A 165 -11.11 7.29 2.92
C THR A 165 -12.54 7.40 2.39
N ILE A 166 -13.40 6.43 2.65
CA ILE A 166 -14.82 6.44 2.23
C ILE A 166 -15.56 7.62 2.84
N PHE A 167 -15.42 7.81 4.16
CA PHE A 167 -16.25 8.75 4.91
C PHE A 167 -15.67 10.16 4.98
N LEU A 168 -14.35 10.31 5.09
CA LEU A 168 -13.72 11.62 5.32
C LEU A 168 -13.18 12.28 4.06
N VAL A 169 -12.73 11.50 3.07
CA VAL A 169 -12.18 12.07 1.84
C VAL A 169 -13.31 12.53 0.95
N LYS A 170 -13.29 13.81 0.61
CA LYS A 170 -14.19 14.40 -0.39
C LYS A 170 -13.39 14.72 -1.64
N GLU A 171 -13.91 14.37 -2.79
CA GLU A 171 -13.31 14.68 -4.10
C GLU A 171 -14.33 15.48 -4.90
N ASP A 172 -13.91 16.63 -5.40
CA ASP A 172 -14.64 17.38 -6.43
C ASP A 172 -14.12 16.91 -7.78
N PHE A 173 -14.80 15.90 -8.32
CA PHE A 173 -14.34 15.20 -9.52
C PHE A 173 -14.99 15.81 -10.77
N HIS A 174 -14.16 16.37 -11.63
CA HIS A 174 -14.54 16.79 -12.98
C HIS A 174 -13.88 15.82 -13.99
N PRO A 175 -14.66 14.98 -14.69
CA PRO A 175 -14.12 14.09 -15.72
C PRO A 175 -13.44 14.90 -16.82
N ILE A 176 -12.24 14.49 -17.22
CA ILE A 176 -11.57 15.06 -18.40
C ILE A 176 -12.37 14.60 -19.64
N GLU A 177 -13.01 15.54 -20.32
CA GLU A 177 -13.68 15.24 -21.60
C GLU A 177 -12.63 14.88 -22.65
N LYS A 178 -12.97 13.89 -23.51
CA LYS A 178 -12.10 13.43 -24.61
C LYS A 178 -11.64 14.54 -25.58
N LYS A 179 -12.22 15.70 -25.51
CA LYS A 179 -11.93 16.84 -26.38
C LYS A 179 -10.61 17.53 -26.09
N ASP A 180 -10.11 17.42 -24.83
CA ASP A 180 -8.90 18.13 -24.42
C ASP A 180 -7.59 17.34 -24.71
N LEU A 181 -7.71 16.15 -25.28
CA LEU A 181 -6.57 15.28 -25.62
C LEU A 181 -6.12 15.42 -27.10
N ILE A 182 -6.76 16.30 -27.90
CA ILE A 182 -6.49 16.44 -29.34
C ILE A 182 -6.17 17.91 -29.72
N SER A 183 -5.83 18.76 -28.78
CA SER A 183 -5.34 20.10 -29.08
C SER A 183 -3.88 20.29 -28.76
#